data_b30469b0b34837ce3d7055b49fa4f8b7
#
_entry.id   b30469b0b34837ce3d7055b49fa4f8b7
#
_cell.length_a   1.000
_cell.length_b   1.000
_cell.length_c   1.000
_cell.angle_alpha   90.00
_cell.angle_beta   90.00
_cell.angle_gamma   90.00
#
_symmetry.space_group_name_H-M   'P 1'
#
loop_
_entity.id
_entity.type
_entity.pdbx_description
1 polymer ?
#
loop_
_entity_poly.entity_id
_entity_poly.type
_entity_poly.pdbx_seq_one_letter_code
_entity_poly.pdbx_strand_id
1 'polypeptide(L)'
;MKYSYDSTMRACFTGYIVQAIVNNFAPLLFLTFQRTYHIPLQQITLLVTFNFGIQLLTDLLSVAFVDRMGYRASMLLAHILSALGLICLTVLPERMGHPFAGILISVIVYAVGGGLLEVLVSPVVEACPSTHKEKAMSMLHSFYCWGHVGVVLFSSIFFKLAGI
;
A
#
# COMPACT_ATOMS: atom_id res chain seq x y z
N MET A 1 25.35 -6.57 13.88
CA MET A 1 25.13 -6.82 12.44
C MET A 1 25.43 -5.53 11.70
N LYS A 2 26.46 -5.48 10.87
CA LYS A 2 26.68 -4.35 9.94
C LYS A 2 25.65 -4.48 8.82
N TYR A 3 24.56 -3.73 8.91
CA TYR A 3 23.63 -3.60 7.77
C TYR A 3 24.36 -2.84 6.66
N SER A 4 24.56 -3.48 5.53
CA SER A 4 25.10 -2.83 4.33
C SER A 4 24.05 -1.88 3.75
N TYR A 5 24.48 -0.74 3.23
CA TYR A 5 23.61 0.18 2.48
C TYR A 5 22.88 -0.52 1.33
N ASP A 6 23.51 -1.53 0.72
CA ASP A 6 22.89 -2.35 -0.33
C ASP A 6 21.66 -3.13 0.19
N SER A 7 21.70 -3.60 1.43
CA SER A 7 20.55 -4.28 2.05
C SER A 7 19.40 -3.32 2.30
N THR A 8 19.71 -2.07 2.70
CA THR A 8 18.71 -1.01 2.89
C THR A 8 18.08 -0.64 1.54
N MET A 9 18.88 -0.47 0.50
CA MET A 9 18.39 -0.18 -0.86
C MET A 9 17.45 -1.26 -1.38
N ARG A 10 17.83 -2.54 -1.25
CA ARG A 10 16.96 -3.67 -1.64
C ARG A 10 15.66 -3.68 -0.86
N ALA A 11 15.70 -3.42 0.45
CA ALA A 11 14.51 -3.33 1.29
C ALA A 11 13.57 -2.19 0.81
N CYS A 12 14.13 -1.03 0.42
CA CYS A 12 13.35 0.07 -0.12
C CYS A 12 12.69 -0.28 -1.46
N PHE A 13 13.41 -0.93 -2.37
CA PHE A 13 12.84 -1.39 -3.64
C PHE A 13 11.70 -2.40 -3.42
N THR A 14 11.88 -3.34 -2.48
CA THR A 14 10.81 -4.27 -2.10
C THR A 14 9.63 -3.52 -1.47
N GLY A 15 9.88 -2.52 -0.64
CA GLY A 15 8.86 -1.67 -0.05
C GLY A 15 7.97 -0.96 -1.08
N TYR A 16 8.57 -0.48 -2.18
CA TYR A 16 7.80 0.14 -3.28
C TYR A 16 6.96 -0.87 -4.07
N ILE A 17 7.43 -2.11 -4.23
CA ILE A 17 6.61 -3.19 -4.80
C ILE A 17 5.42 -3.46 -3.88
N VAL A 18 5.64 -3.55 -2.57
CA VAL A 18 4.57 -3.75 -1.57
C VAL A 18 3.57 -2.59 -1.62
N GLN A 19 4.04 -1.35 -1.70
CA GLN A 19 3.16 -0.18 -1.83
C GLN A 19 2.33 -0.25 -3.12
N ALA A 20 2.92 -0.63 -4.25
CA ALA A 20 2.20 -0.79 -5.50
C ALA A 20 1.09 -1.85 -5.38
N ILE A 21 1.36 -2.97 -4.70
CA ILE A 21 0.35 -4.00 -4.42
C ILE A 21 -0.77 -3.43 -3.55
N VAL A 22 -0.44 -2.77 -2.44
CA VAL A 22 -1.41 -2.19 -1.49
C VAL A 22 -2.34 -1.20 -2.18
N ASN A 23 -1.79 -0.31 -3.01
CA ASN A 23 -2.57 0.71 -3.68
C ASN A 23 -3.46 0.19 -4.82
N ASN A 24 -3.07 -0.91 -5.45
CA ASN A 24 -3.75 -1.38 -6.65
C ASN A 24 -4.59 -2.65 -6.45
N PHE A 25 -4.35 -3.42 -5.39
CA PHE A 25 -5.07 -4.68 -5.17
C PHE A 25 -6.55 -4.46 -4.83
N ALA A 26 -6.87 -3.54 -3.92
CA ALA A 26 -8.25 -3.29 -3.52
C ALA A 26 -9.13 -2.77 -4.67
N PRO A 27 -8.70 -1.84 -5.55
CA PRO A 27 -9.45 -1.45 -6.73
C PRO A 27 -9.82 -2.60 -7.66
N LEU A 28 -8.96 -3.62 -7.78
CA LEU A 28 -9.23 -4.80 -8.60
C LEU A 28 -10.39 -5.65 -8.03
N LEU A 29 -10.63 -5.57 -6.71
CA LEU A 29 -11.72 -6.28 -6.04
C LEU A 29 -13.05 -5.52 -6.09
N PHE A 30 -13.10 -4.28 -6.55
CA PHE A 30 -14.30 -3.44 -6.48
C PHE A 30 -15.49 -4.04 -7.22
N LEU A 31 -15.27 -4.63 -8.38
CA LEU A 31 -16.34 -5.33 -9.11
C LEU A 31 -16.85 -6.56 -8.35
N THR A 32 -15.95 -7.27 -7.72
CA THR A 32 -16.30 -8.42 -6.87
C THR A 32 -17.12 -7.96 -5.67
N PHE A 33 -16.71 -6.91 -4.98
CA PHE A 33 -17.47 -6.33 -3.86
C PHE A 33 -18.85 -5.84 -4.27
N GLN A 34 -18.94 -5.19 -5.44
CA GLN A 34 -20.22 -4.76 -5.98
C GLN A 34 -21.17 -5.93 -6.21
N ARG A 35 -20.69 -7.01 -6.81
CA ARG A 35 -21.50 -8.20 -7.12
C ARG A 35 -21.84 -9.01 -5.86
N THR A 36 -20.87 -9.24 -4.99
CA THR A 36 -21.04 -10.12 -3.81
C THR A 36 -21.84 -9.46 -2.71
N TYR A 37 -21.59 -8.17 -2.45
CA TYR A 37 -22.22 -7.43 -1.34
C TYR A 37 -23.29 -6.46 -1.80
N HIS A 38 -23.61 -6.41 -3.11
CA HIS A 38 -24.58 -5.47 -3.69
C HIS A 38 -24.31 -4.00 -3.33
N ILE A 39 -23.04 -3.63 -3.21
CA ILE A 39 -22.59 -2.27 -2.87
C ILE A 39 -22.78 -1.38 -4.12
N PRO A 40 -23.49 -0.25 -4.01
CA PRO A 40 -23.69 0.65 -5.15
C PRO A 40 -22.36 1.29 -5.58
N LEU A 41 -22.21 1.56 -6.88
CA LEU A 41 -21.01 2.13 -7.46
C LEU A 41 -20.56 3.44 -6.78
N GLN A 42 -21.53 4.24 -6.32
CA GLN A 42 -21.26 5.47 -5.60
C GLN A 42 -20.45 5.22 -4.30
N GLN A 43 -20.78 4.16 -3.55
CA GLN A 43 -20.04 3.81 -2.33
C GLN A 43 -18.65 3.26 -2.68
N ILE A 44 -18.48 2.55 -3.79
CA ILE A 44 -17.18 2.08 -4.27
C ILE A 44 -16.28 3.27 -4.61
N THR A 45 -16.81 4.27 -5.33
CA THR A 45 -16.07 5.50 -5.63
C THR A 45 -15.64 6.23 -4.34
N LEU A 46 -16.50 6.20 -3.31
CA LEU A 46 -16.17 6.77 -2.00
C LEU A 46 -14.98 6.06 -1.35
N LEU A 47 -14.83 4.73 -1.50
CA LEU A 47 -13.65 3.99 -1.00
C LEU A 47 -12.35 4.50 -1.62
N VAL A 48 -12.36 4.80 -2.93
CA VAL A 48 -11.18 5.38 -3.61
C VAL A 48 -10.85 6.76 -3.03
N THR A 49 -11.87 7.59 -2.83
CA THR A 49 -11.71 8.93 -2.24
C THR A 49 -11.12 8.85 -0.82
N PHE A 50 -11.64 7.94 0.01
CA PHE A 50 -11.10 7.70 1.34
C PHE A 50 -9.67 7.19 1.30
N ASN A 51 -9.35 6.24 0.40
CA ASN A 51 -7.99 5.72 0.27
C ASN A 51 -6.99 6.86 0.04
N PHE A 52 -7.19 7.68 -0.99
CA PHE A 52 -6.27 8.78 -1.30
C PHE A 52 -6.33 9.91 -0.26
N GLY A 53 -7.51 10.21 0.29
CA GLY A 53 -7.64 11.20 1.36
C GLY A 53 -6.88 10.81 2.62
N ILE A 54 -6.94 9.56 3.03
CA ILE A 54 -6.19 9.02 4.17
C ILE A 54 -4.69 9.00 3.88
N GLN A 55 -4.27 8.62 2.67
CA GLN A 55 -2.85 8.69 2.28
C GLN A 55 -2.34 10.12 2.39
N LEU A 56 -3.02 11.09 1.80
CA LEU A 56 -2.66 12.51 1.88
C LEU A 56 -2.58 13.01 3.34
N LEU A 57 -3.54 12.64 4.17
CA LEU A 57 -3.52 12.99 5.60
C LEU A 57 -2.33 12.35 6.31
N THR A 58 -2.04 11.08 6.00
CA THR A 58 -0.88 10.36 6.54
C THR A 58 0.42 11.03 6.14
N ASP A 59 0.55 11.48 4.89
CA ASP A 59 1.72 12.19 4.38
C ASP A 59 1.96 13.49 5.16
N LEU A 60 0.91 14.27 5.36
CA LEU A 60 1.00 15.52 6.13
C LEU A 60 1.38 15.28 7.60
N LEU A 61 0.82 14.27 8.24
CA LEU A 61 1.08 13.94 9.63
C LEU A 61 2.42 13.23 9.84
N SER A 62 2.94 12.53 8.83
CA SER A 62 4.18 11.77 8.92
C SER A 62 5.38 12.64 9.26
N VAL A 63 5.41 13.87 8.77
CA VAL A 63 6.48 14.84 9.08
C VAL A 63 6.66 15.02 10.58
N ALA A 64 5.56 15.05 11.35
CA ALA A 64 5.60 15.30 12.78
C ALA A 64 5.98 14.06 13.61
N PHE A 65 5.62 12.86 13.16
CA PHE A 65 5.82 11.66 13.98
C PHE A 65 6.99 10.78 13.54
N VAL A 66 7.35 10.78 12.26
CA VAL A 66 8.50 10.00 11.75
C VAL A 66 9.80 10.46 12.40
N ASP A 67 9.96 11.76 12.60
CA ASP A 67 11.14 12.32 13.29
C ASP A 67 11.25 11.85 14.74
N ARG A 68 10.13 11.58 15.42
CA ARG A 68 10.10 11.09 16.80
C ARG A 68 10.29 9.60 16.91
N MET A 69 9.68 8.81 16.02
CA MET A 69 9.74 7.34 16.04
C MET A 69 10.99 6.80 15.35
N GLY A 70 11.52 7.54 14.39
CA GLY A 70 12.60 7.12 13.52
C GLY A 70 12.13 6.28 12.33
N TYR A 71 12.86 6.38 11.21
CA TYR A 71 12.53 5.76 9.94
C TYR A 71 12.31 4.24 10.00
N ARG A 72 13.12 3.53 10.80
CA ARG A 72 13.04 2.07 10.89
C ARG A 72 11.75 1.60 11.55
N ALA A 73 11.34 2.21 12.66
CA ALA A 73 10.09 1.86 13.35
C ALA A 73 8.88 2.23 12.50
N SER A 74 8.91 3.40 11.86
CA SER A 74 7.84 3.87 10.97
C SER A 74 7.68 2.96 9.75
N MET A 75 8.79 2.50 9.15
CA MET A 75 8.76 1.56 8.02
C MET A 75 8.16 0.19 8.43
N LEU A 76 8.52 -0.32 9.61
CA LEU A 76 7.93 -1.56 10.13
C LEU A 76 6.43 -1.39 10.38
N LEU A 77 6.03 -0.29 11.00
CA LEU A 77 4.63 0.04 11.23
C LEU A 77 3.83 0.12 9.91
N ALA A 78 4.40 0.75 8.89
CA ALA A 78 3.80 0.86 7.57
C ALA A 78 3.48 -0.52 6.95
N HIS A 79 4.44 -1.46 7.00
CA HIS A 79 4.24 -2.82 6.51
C HIS A 79 3.20 -3.60 7.34
N ILE A 80 3.22 -3.44 8.66
CA ILE A 80 2.24 -4.09 9.55
C ILE A 80 0.82 -3.59 9.23
N LEU A 81 0.62 -2.27 9.12
CA LEU A 81 -0.68 -1.68 8.81
C LEU A 81 -1.15 -2.08 7.42
N SER A 82 -0.27 -2.10 6.42
CA SER A 82 -0.59 -2.58 5.07
C SER A 82 -1.06 -4.04 5.09
N ALA A 83 -0.34 -4.91 5.76
CA ALA A 83 -0.69 -6.33 5.86
C ALA A 83 -2.01 -6.54 6.65
N LEU A 84 -2.15 -5.88 7.79
CA LEU A 84 -3.37 -5.95 8.60
C LEU A 84 -4.59 -5.45 7.82
N GLY A 85 -4.46 -4.31 7.11
CA GLY A 85 -5.56 -3.77 6.33
C GLY A 85 -6.00 -4.70 5.20
N LEU A 86 -5.05 -5.35 4.50
CA LEU A 86 -5.38 -6.34 3.47
C LEU A 86 -6.03 -7.62 4.07
N ILE A 87 -5.57 -8.08 5.23
CA ILE A 87 -6.20 -9.19 5.95
C ILE A 87 -7.61 -8.80 6.40
N CYS A 88 -7.78 -7.61 6.98
CA CYS A 88 -9.08 -7.08 7.37
C CYS A 88 -10.05 -7.01 6.19
N LEU A 89 -9.57 -6.67 5.00
CA LEU A 89 -10.37 -6.58 3.79
C LEU A 89 -11.03 -7.93 3.41
N THR A 90 -10.42 -9.05 3.78
CA THR A 90 -11.00 -10.39 3.54
C THR A 90 -11.93 -10.85 4.65
N VAL A 91 -11.76 -10.38 5.89
CA VAL A 91 -12.46 -10.90 7.06
C VAL A 91 -13.62 -10.00 7.52
N LEU A 92 -13.40 -8.69 7.54
CA LEU A 92 -14.36 -7.73 8.11
C LEU A 92 -15.67 -7.64 7.33
N PRO A 93 -15.71 -7.64 5.98
CA PRO A 93 -16.96 -7.54 5.24
C PRO A 93 -17.92 -8.68 5.53
N GLU A 94 -17.40 -9.89 5.81
CA GLU A 94 -18.21 -11.07 6.11
C GLU A 94 -18.67 -11.11 7.58
N ARG A 95 -17.87 -10.53 8.49
CA ARG A 95 -18.17 -10.58 9.93
C ARG A 95 -18.99 -9.40 10.43
N MET A 96 -18.95 -8.28 9.71
CA MET A 96 -19.74 -7.10 10.09
C MET A 96 -21.13 -7.15 9.45
N GLY A 97 -22.15 -6.76 10.21
CA GLY A 97 -23.54 -6.69 9.70
C GLY A 97 -23.72 -5.70 8.52
N HIS A 98 -22.72 -4.86 8.26
CA HIS A 98 -22.65 -3.93 7.13
C HIS A 98 -21.35 -4.12 6.38
N PRO A 99 -21.33 -4.87 5.25
CA PRO A 99 -20.10 -5.16 4.49
C PRO A 99 -19.33 -3.92 4.06
N PHE A 100 -20.01 -2.86 3.65
CA PHE A 100 -19.37 -1.60 3.28
C PHE A 100 -18.53 -1.00 4.42
N ALA A 101 -19.02 -1.02 5.66
CA ALA A 101 -18.28 -0.53 6.82
C ALA A 101 -17.00 -1.35 7.06
N GLY A 102 -17.07 -2.68 6.91
CA GLY A 102 -15.91 -3.56 7.00
C GLY A 102 -14.84 -3.26 5.95
N ILE A 103 -15.27 -3.04 4.70
CA ILE A 103 -14.37 -2.65 3.62
C ILE A 103 -13.76 -1.27 3.91
N LEU A 104 -14.55 -0.30 4.33
CA LEU A 104 -14.08 1.06 4.62
C LEU A 104 -13.02 1.09 5.73
N ILE A 105 -13.25 0.35 6.82
CA ILE A 105 -12.26 0.24 7.91
C ILE A 105 -10.97 -0.38 7.39
N SER A 106 -11.06 -1.42 6.58
CA SER A 106 -9.90 -2.07 5.99
C SER A 106 -9.12 -1.13 5.07
N VAL A 107 -9.84 -0.35 4.24
CA VAL A 107 -9.26 0.69 3.37
C VAL A 107 -8.50 1.73 4.20
N ILE A 108 -9.08 2.23 5.28
CA ILE A 108 -8.43 3.21 6.16
C ILE A 108 -7.13 2.63 6.72
N VAL A 109 -7.14 1.40 7.20
CA VAL A 109 -5.96 0.76 7.81
C VAL A 109 -4.83 0.58 6.79
N TYR A 110 -5.10 0.01 5.61
CA TYR A 110 -4.05 -0.18 4.63
C TYR A 110 -3.64 1.14 3.95
N ALA A 111 -4.52 2.13 3.84
CA ALA A 111 -4.18 3.43 3.28
C ALA A 111 -3.17 4.20 4.17
N VAL A 112 -3.30 4.10 5.49
CA VAL A 112 -2.27 4.62 6.41
C VAL A 112 -0.93 3.92 6.17
N GLY A 113 -0.93 2.60 6.04
CA GLY A 113 0.29 1.84 5.74
C GLY A 113 0.92 2.23 4.40
N GLY A 114 0.11 2.35 3.34
CA GLY A 114 0.54 2.75 2.01
C GLY A 114 1.11 4.18 1.96
N GLY A 115 0.43 5.14 2.59
CA GLY A 115 0.91 6.52 2.69
C GLY A 115 2.25 6.61 3.43
N LEU A 116 2.39 5.89 4.56
CA LEU A 116 3.67 5.83 5.26
C LEU A 116 4.80 5.26 4.39
N LEU A 117 4.55 4.20 3.61
CA LEU A 117 5.57 3.66 2.68
C LEU A 117 5.98 4.70 1.65
N GLU A 118 5.02 5.43 1.11
CA GLU A 118 5.25 6.47 0.10
C GLU A 118 6.21 7.56 0.60
N VAL A 119 5.94 8.09 1.77
CA VAL A 119 6.74 9.16 2.37
C VAL A 119 8.11 8.68 2.85
N LEU A 120 8.21 7.45 3.35
CA LEU A 120 9.42 6.97 4.02
C LEU A 120 10.48 6.44 3.06
N VAL A 121 10.08 5.77 1.97
CA VAL A 121 11.02 5.01 1.15
C VAL A 121 11.95 5.92 0.37
N SER A 122 11.43 7.00 -0.24
CA SER A 122 12.21 7.93 -1.06
C SER A 122 13.32 8.66 -0.27
N PRO A 123 13.04 9.27 0.91
CA PRO A 123 14.08 9.88 1.72
C PRO A 123 15.16 8.91 2.22
N VAL A 124 14.78 7.65 2.52
CA VAL A 124 15.74 6.63 2.94
C VAL A 124 16.71 6.29 1.79
N VAL A 125 16.19 6.14 0.56
CA VAL A 125 17.03 5.90 -0.62
C VAL A 125 17.96 7.09 -0.89
N GLU A 126 17.45 8.32 -0.76
CA GLU A 126 18.23 9.53 -0.95
C GLU A 126 19.32 9.72 0.10
N ALA A 127 19.05 9.32 1.35
CA ALA A 127 20.01 9.37 2.45
C ALA A 127 21.11 8.30 2.34
N CYS A 128 20.90 7.23 1.57
CA CYS A 128 21.92 6.21 1.37
C CYS A 128 23.12 6.76 0.59
N PRO A 129 24.37 6.51 1.05
CA PRO A 129 25.56 6.90 0.31
C PRO A 129 25.60 6.16 -1.02
N SER A 130 25.43 6.88 -2.11
CA SER A 130 25.51 6.37 -3.48
C SER A 130 26.19 7.41 -4.37
N THR A 131 27.05 6.97 -5.27
CA THR A 131 27.64 7.83 -6.32
C THR A 131 26.64 8.19 -7.41
N HIS A 132 25.50 7.47 -7.48
CA HIS A 132 24.48 7.59 -8.52
C HIS A 132 23.08 7.68 -7.91
N LYS A 133 22.81 8.70 -7.10
CA LYS A 133 21.51 8.90 -6.43
C LYS A 133 20.33 8.97 -7.39
N GLU A 134 20.50 9.69 -8.49
CA GLU A 134 19.46 9.83 -9.53
C GLU A 134 19.06 8.47 -10.13
N LYS A 135 20.07 7.61 -10.39
CA LYS A 135 19.83 6.24 -10.87
C LYS A 135 19.07 5.41 -9.84
N ALA A 136 19.43 5.53 -8.56
CA ALA A 136 18.75 4.80 -7.48
C ALA A 136 17.29 5.23 -7.35
N MET A 137 16.99 6.54 -7.43
CA MET A 137 15.62 7.06 -7.41
C MET A 137 14.81 6.62 -8.64
N SER A 138 15.41 6.70 -9.83
CA SER A 138 14.76 6.23 -11.06
C SER A 138 14.43 4.72 -10.99
N MET A 139 15.36 3.91 -10.47
CA MET A 139 15.12 2.49 -10.24
C MET A 139 14.00 2.27 -9.23
N LEU A 140 13.96 3.03 -8.14
CA LEU A 140 12.92 2.93 -7.13
C LEU A 140 11.52 3.07 -7.74
N HIS A 141 11.28 4.12 -8.50
CA HIS A 141 10.01 4.32 -9.19
C HIS A 141 9.72 3.25 -10.24
N SER A 142 10.75 2.73 -10.91
CA SER A 142 10.60 1.60 -11.83
C SER A 142 10.10 0.34 -11.11
N PHE A 143 10.60 0.05 -9.90
CA PHE A 143 10.11 -1.07 -9.09
C PHE A 143 8.64 -0.90 -8.66
N TYR A 144 8.19 0.31 -8.39
CA TYR A 144 6.76 0.59 -8.18
C TYR A 144 5.93 0.25 -9.42
N CYS A 145 6.36 0.71 -10.60
CA CYS A 145 5.67 0.41 -11.86
C CYS A 145 5.62 -1.10 -12.14
N TRP A 146 6.71 -1.82 -11.92
CA TRP A 146 6.76 -3.28 -12.06
C TRP A 146 5.85 -3.98 -11.06
N GLY A 147 5.80 -3.50 -9.82
CA GLY A 147 4.86 -3.99 -8.79
C GLY A 147 3.41 -3.79 -9.22
N HIS A 148 3.06 -2.61 -9.76
CA HIS A 148 1.74 -2.30 -10.29
C HIS A 148 1.36 -3.24 -11.44
N VAL A 149 2.20 -3.34 -12.47
CA VAL A 149 1.97 -4.25 -13.60
C VAL A 149 1.82 -5.69 -13.11
N GLY A 150 2.70 -6.10 -12.20
CA GLY A 150 2.67 -7.46 -11.61
C GLY A 150 1.34 -7.75 -10.93
N VAL A 151 0.88 -6.89 -10.01
CA VAL A 151 -0.38 -7.15 -9.28
C VAL A 151 -1.58 -7.16 -10.22
N VAL A 152 -1.63 -6.28 -11.22
CA VAL A 152 -2.74 -6.26 -12.19
C VAL A 152 -2.75 -7.54 -13.03
N LEU A 153 -1.61 -7.95 -13.56
CA LEU A 153 -1.52 -9.16 -14.38
C LEU A 153 -1.87 -10.43 -13.59
N PHE A 154 -1.24 -10.62 -12.41
CA PHE A 154 -1.49 -11.81 -11.59
C PHE A 154 -2.94 -11.86 -11.11
N SER A 155 -3.51 -10.75 -10.66
CA SER A 155 -4.91 -10.69 -10.24
C SER A 155 -5.86 -10.97 -11.40
N SER A 156 -5.60 -10.39 -12.57
CA SER A 156 -6.44 -10.61 -13.77
C SER A 156 -6.42 -12.07 -14.23
N ILE A 157 -5.24 -12.70 -14.23
CA ILE A 157 -5.10 -14.12 -14.55
C ILE A 157 -5.84 -14.97 -13.51
N PHE A 158 -5.64 -14.67 -12.23
CA PHE A 158 -6.29 -15.38 -11.13
C PHE A 158 -7.82 -15.30 -11.24
N PHE A 159 -8.40 -14.11 -11.40
CA PHE A 159 -9.85 -13.93 -11.54
C PHE A 159 -10.41 -14.67 -12.76
N LYS A 160 -9.69 -14.62 -13.88
CA LYS A 160 -10.09 -15.37 -15.08
C LYS A 160 -10.10 -16.87 -14.86
N LEU A 161 -9.09 -17.43 -14.16
CA LEU A 161 -9.00 -18.87 -13.87
C LEU A 161 -10.03 -19.30 -12.80
N ALA A 162 -10.29 -18.43 -11.82
CA ALA A 162 -11.28 -18.69 -10.77
C ALA A 162 -12.73 -18.46 -11.21
N GLY A 163 -12.98 -17.92 -12.41
CA GLY A 163 -14.32 -17.65 -12.92
C GLY A 163 -15.06 -16.52 -12.21
N ILE A 164 -14.30 -15.57 -11.61
CA ILE A 164 -14.82 -14.46 -10.82
C ILE A 164 -14.78 -13.16 -11.64
#